data_a1dc4a63490986844c42f88065fc9231
#
_entry.id   a1dc4a63490986844c42f88065fc9231
#
_cell.length_a   1.000
_cell.length_b   1.000
_cell.length_c   1.000
_cell.angle_alpha   90.00
_cell.angle_beta   90.00
_cell.angle_gamma   90.00
#
_symmetry.space_group_name_H-M   'P 1'
#
loop_
_entity.id
_entity.type
_entity.pdbx_description
1 polymer ?
#
loop_
_entity_poly.entity_id
_entity_poly.type
_entity_poly.pdbx_seq_one_letter_code
_entity_poly.pdbx_strand_id
1 'polypeptide(L)'
;FVFDGEAPELKENIRIIRRKTKAKAKENYIHAKEEEDFEQMHKYSRQLSVLNEDMIEESKELLNALGLPTVQAPSEAEAQCAHMCKKKIVWATASQDFDTLLFGSPKLIQNLTLAKTRKFQGRTIPVSPQLIELNELLDKLELNQEELIVLGIMVGTDFNPKGIKGIGPKKA
;
A
#
# COMPACT_ATOMS: atom_id res chain seq x y z
N PHE A 1 9.07 9.55 -8.28
CA PHE A 1 8.84 8.75 -7.07
C PHE A 1 8.40 9.65 -5.93
N VAL A 2 7.43 9.20 -5.13
CA VAL A 2 6.89 9.97 -4.01
C VAL A 2 7.14 9.19 -2.73
N PHE A 3 7.73 9.86 -1.74
CA PHE A 3 8.04 9.28 -0.43
C PHE A 3 7.06 9.80 0.62
N ASP A 4 6.66 8.93 1.54
CA ASP A 4 5.79 9.29 2.67
C ASP A 4 6.45 10.35 3.56
N GLY A 5 5.64 11.28 4.02
CA GLY A 5 6.00 12.24 5.03
C GLY A 5 5.56 11.81 6.44
N GLU A 6 5.17 12.78 7.24
CA GLU A 6 4.70 12.53 8.59
C GLU A 6 3.35 11.79 8.57
N ALA A 7 3.31 10.66 9.30
CA ALA A 7 2.10 9.86 9.35
C ALA A 7 0.98 10.59 10.12
N PRO A 8 -0.26 10.60 9.60
CA PRO A 8 -1.38 11.23 10.29
C PRO A 8 -1.67 10.58 11.65
N GLU A 9 -2.09 11.38 12.63
CA GLU A 9 -2.44 10.90 13.98
C GLU A 9 -3.48 9.76 13.94
N LEU A 10 -4.45 9.83 13.03
CA LEU A 10 -5.48 8.79 12.86
C LEU A 10 -4.91 7.40 12.52
N LYS A 11 -3.68 7.34 11.99
CA LYS A 11 -2.99 6.07 11.70
C LYS A 11 -2.21 5.50 12.90
N GLU A 12 -2.15 6.17 14.05
CA GLU A 12 -1.36 5.70 15.17
C GLU A 12 -1.84 4.32 15.69
N ASN A 13 -3.13 4.08 15.70
CA ASN A 13 -3.69 2.78 16.08
C ASN A 13 -3.19 1.63 15.20
N ILE A 14 -3.17 1.82 13.87
CA ILE A 14 -2.68 0.78 12.95
C ILE A 14 -1.16 0.62 13.09
N ARG A 15 -0.42 1.70 13.34
CA ARG A 15 1.04 1.64 13.60
C ARG A 15 1.36 0.83 14.85
N ILE A 16 0.59 1.01 15.94
CA ILE A 16 0.72 0.20 17.16
C ILE A 16 0.45 -1.28 16.87
N ILE A 17 -0.61 -1.59 16.12
CA ILE A 17 -0.93 -2.97 15.72
C ILE A 17 0.21 -3.57 14.89
N ARG A 18 0.72 -2.83 13.89
CA ARG A 18 1.84 -3.28 13.05
C ARG A 18 3.11 -3.51 13.86
N ARG A 19 3.42 -2.65 14.85
CA ARG A 19 4.56 -2.83 15.79
C ARG A 19 4.41 -4.11 16.62
N LYS A 20 3.22 -4.36 17.19
CA LYS A 20 2.94 -5.59 17.95
C LYS A 20 3.07 -6.84 17.09
N THR A 21 2.55 -6.81 15.86
CA THR A 21 2.67 -7.92 14.91
C THR A 21 4.13 -8.21 14.56
N LYS A 22 4.95 -7.16 14.35
CA LYS A 22 6.41 -7.31 14.11
C LYS A 22 7.14 -7.87 15.32
N ALA A 23 6.81 -7.41 16.53
CA ALA A 23 7.40 -7.94 17.77
C ALA A 23 7.13 -9.45 17.89
N LYS A 24 5.88 -9.87 17.69
CA LYS A 24 5.51 -11.28 17.70
C LYS A 24 6.19 -12.10 16.60
N ALA A 25 6.33 -11.52 15.39
CA ALA A 25 7.06 -12.17 14.30
C ALA A 25 8.54 -12.37 14.65
N LYS A 26 9.14 -11.42 15.39
CA LYS A 26 10.52 -11.54 15.88
C LYS A 26 10.68 -12.68 16.88
N GLU A 27 9.78 -12.79 17.84
CA GLU A 27 9.76 -13.91 18.81
C GLU A 27 9.62 -15.25 18.07
N ASN A 28 8.67 -15.36 17.16
CA ASN A 28 8.47 -16.57 16.37
C ASN A 28 9.68 -16.91 15.48
N TYR A 29 10.36 -15.90 14.94
CA TYR A 29 11.59 -16.12 14.17
C TYR A 29 12.72 -16.69 15.02
N ILE A 30 12.90 -16.17 16.25
CA ILE A 30 13.90 -16.67 17.20
C ILE A 30 13.60 -18.13 17.53
N HIS A 31 12.35 -18.45 17.87
CA HIS A 31 11.91 -19.82 18.18
C HIS A 31 12.14 -20.78 16.99
N ALA A 32 11.73 -20.38 15.78
CA ALA A 32 11.96 -21.17 14.57
C ALA A 32 13.47 -21.37 14.30
N LYS A 33 14.32 -20.41 14.68
CA LYS A 33 15.76 -20.53 14.57
C LYS A 33 16.33 -21.53 15.57
N GLU A 34 15.83 -21.57 16.79
CA GLU A 34 16.22 -22.53 17.84
C GLU A 34 15.80 -23.97 17.46
N GLU A 35 14.68 -24.11 16.78
CA GLU A 35 14.15 -25.39 16.28
C GLU A 35 14.71 -25.80 14.90
N GLU A 36 15.59 -24.99 14.29
CA GLU A 36 16.14 -25.18 12.94
C GLU A 36 15.05 -25.33 11.85
N ASP A 37 13.84 -24.75 12.08
CA ASP A 37 12.75 -24.74 11.10
C ASP A 37 12.95 -23.63 10.06
N PHE A 38 13.66 -23.97 8.98
CA PHE A 38 14.01 -23.05 7.90
C PHE A 38 12.78 -22.48 7.17
N GLU A 39 11.68 -23.22 7.09
CA GLU A 39 10.44 -22.75 6.44
C GLU A 39 9.79 -21.63 7.27
N GLN A 40 9.64 -21.84 8.56
CA GLN A 40 9.12 -20.85 9.48
C GLN A 40 10.07 -19.64 9.61
N MET A 41 11.38 -19.86 9.68
CA MET A 41 12.36 -18.78 9.64
C MET A 41 12.17 -17.90 8.41
N HIS A 42 12.07 -18.49 7.22
CA HIS A 42 11.87 -17.75 5.97
C HIS A 42 10.54 -17.01 5.94
N LYS A 43 9.48 -17.59 6.50
CA LYS A 43 8.16 -16.96 6.63
C LYS A 43 8.23 -15.72 7.54
N TYR A 44 8.83 -15.83 8.71
CA TYR A 44 8.89 -14.73 9.67
C TYR A 44 9.93 -13.67 9.30
N SER A 45 11.04 -14.02 8.67
CA SER A 45 12.04 -13.04 8.20
C SER A 45 11.45 -12.00 7.25
N ARG A 46 10.50 -12.41 6.39
CA ARG A 46 9.78 -11.49 5.51
C ARG A 46 8.95 -10.45 6.25
N GLN A 47 8.44 -10.81 7.44
CA GLN A 47 7.64 -9.90 8.27
C GLN A 47 8.53 -8.95 9.11
N LEU A 48 9.82 -9.27 9.23
CA LEU A 48 10.79 -8.49 10.00
C LEU A 48 11.47 -7.40 9.17
N SER A 49 11.28 -7.40 7.85
CA SER A 49 11.84 -6.35 7.00
C SER A 49 11.38 -4.97 7.50
N VAL A 50 12.34 -4.11 7.79
CA VAL A 50 12.12 -2.73 8.26
C VAL A 50 12.80 -1.82 7.26
N LEU A 51 12.03 -0.93 6.68
CA LEU A 51 12.57 0.21 5.96
C LEU A 51 13.03 1.23 7.01
N ASN A 52 14.31 1.55 7.03
CA ASN A 52 14.89 2.57 7.91
C ASN A 52 15.15 3.86 7.13
N GLU A 53 15.47 4.94 7.86
CA GLU A 53 15.72 6.26 7.27
C GLU A 53 16.90 6.25 6.30
N ASP A 54 17.99 5.53 6.64
CA ASP A 54 19.18 5.42 5.78
C ASP A 54 18.81 4.80 4.42
N MET A 55 18.02 3.72 4.42
CA MET A 55 17.54 3.07 3.18
C MET A 55 16.67 4.00 2.34
N ILE A 56 15.89 4.87 2.98
CA ILE A 56 15.06 5.86 2.28
C ILE A 56 15.97 6.91 1.62
N GLU A 57 16.96 7.43 2.34
CA GLU A 57 17.89 8.43 1.80
C GLU A 57 18.75 7.83 0.67
N GLU A 58 19.31 6.63 0.84
CA GLU A 58 20.03 5.91 -0.22
C GLU A 58 19.15 5.70 -1.46
N SER A 59 17.86 5.39 -1.26
CA SER A 59 16.92 5.24 -2.36
C SER A 59 16.70 6.56 -3.11
N LYS A 60 16.58 7.69 -2.39
CA LYS A 60 16.46 9.02 -3.00
C LYS A 60 17.73 9.41 -3.76
N GLU A 61 18.90 9.15 -3.19
CA GLU A 61 20.19 9.40 -3.84
C GLU A 61 20.32 8.60 -5.13
N LEU A 62 19.96 7.30 -5.11
CA LEU A 62 19.97 6.45 -6.29
C LEU A 62 19.03 6.99 -7.38
N LEU A 63 17.80 7.34 -7.02
CA LEU A 63 16.82 7.88 -7.96
C LEU A 63 17.31 9.19 -8.57
N ASN A 64 17.87 10.08 -7.77
CA ASN A 64 18.44 11.35 -8.23
C ASN A 64 19.65 11.11 -9.18
N ALA A 65 20.53 10.16 -8.86
CA ALA A 65 21.65 9.79 -9.71
C ALA A 65 21.18 9.19 -11.05
N LEU A 66 20.02 8.53 -11.08
CA LEU A 66 19.38 8.05 -12.31
C LEU A 66 18.61 9.14 -13.07
N GLY A 67 18.59 10.38 -12.59
CA GLY A 67 17.83 11.49 -13.19
C GLY A 67 16.32 11.37 -12.99
N LEU A 68 15.86 10.56 -12.04
CA LEU A 68 14.44 10.35 -11.75
C LEU A 68 13.97 11.32 -10.65
N PRO A 69 12.89 12.09 -10.88
CA PRO A 69 12.43 13.05 -9.89
C PRO A 69 11.89 12.37 -8.64
N THR A 70 12.25 12.92 -7.48
CA THR A 70 11.74 12.50 -6.18
C THR A 70 10.90 13.61 -5.56
N VAL A 71 9.84 13.26 -4.88
CA VAL A 71 8.94 14.18 -4.17
C VAL A 71 8.76 13.68 -2.75
N GLN A 72 8.96 14.55 -1.77
CA GLN A 72 8.62 14.29 -0.38
C GLN A 72 7.18 14.74 -0.15
N ALA A 73 6.28 13.81 0.15
CA ALA A 73 4.92 14.15 0.53
C ALA A 73 4.90 14.85 1.90
N PRO A 74 3.97 15.77 2.15
CA PRO A 74 3.79 16.35 3.48
C PRO A 74 3.23 15.32 4.49
N SER A 75 2.54 14.29 3.99
CA SER A 75 1.98 13.19 4.75
C SER A 75 2.03 11.90 3.90
N GLU A 76 0.90 11.35 3.48
CA GLU A 76 0.78 10.12 2.71
C GLU A 76 1.23 10.31 1.24
N ALA A 77 2.15 9.47 0.78
CA ALA A 77 2.59 9.48 -0.61
C ALA A 77 1.44 9.20 -1.58
N GLU A 78 0.49 8.34 -1.22
CA GLU A 78 -0.67 8.02 -2.05
C GLU A 78 -1.61 9.21 -2.24
N ALA A 79 -1.85 10.00 -1.18
CA ALA A 79 -2.62 11.24 -1.27
C ALA A 79 -1.90 12.27 -2.15
N GLN A 80 -0.57 12.39 -2.01
CA GLN A 80 0.24 13.27 -2.83
C GLN A 80 0.22 12.85 -4.31
N CYS A 81 0.36 11.55 -4.60
CA CYS A 81 0.26 11.01 -5.95
C CYS A 81 -1.10 11.30 -6.58
N ALA A 82 -2.20 11.06 -5.83
CA ALA A 82 -3.56 11.37 -6.28
C ALA A 82 -3.73 12.86 -6.59
N HIS A 83 -3.21 13.74 -5.72
CA HIS A 83 -3.24 15.18 -5.96
C HIS A 83 -2.49 15.58 -7.24
N MET A 84 -1.27 15.06 -7.44
CA MET A 84 -0.48 15.34 -8.64
C MET A 84 -1.18 14.85 -9.91
N CYS A 85 -1.84 13.68 -9.86
CA CYS A 85 -2.61 13.14 -10.98
C CYS A 85 -3.83 14.01 -11.29
N LYS A 86 -4.59 14.44 -10.27
CA LYS A 86 -5.70 15.39 -10.42
C LYS A 86 -5.28 16.72 -11.07
N LYS A 87 -4.09 17.21 -10.69
CA LYS A 87 -3.51 18.43 -11.26
C LYS A 87 -2.85 18.23 -12.63
N LYS A 88 -2.91 17.01 -13.18
CA LYS A 88 -2.29 16.65 -14.46
C LYS A 88 -0.77 16.87 -14.50
N ILE A 89 -0.11 16.89 -13.34
CA ILE A 89 1.37 16.94 -13.21
C ILE A 89 1.93 15.58 -13.64
N VAL A 90 1.23 14.50 -13.31
CA VAL A 90 1.51 13.14 -13.76
C VAL A 90 0.30 12.56 -14.47
N TRP A 91 0.52 11.59 -15.36
CA TRP A 91 -0.53 10.96 -16.13
C TRP A 91 -1.37 9.96 -15.31
N ALA A 92 -0.73 9.21 -14.41
CA ALA A 92 -1.37 8.24 -13.53
C ALA A 92 -0.58 8.10 -12.24
N THR A 93 -1.23 7.58 -11.19
CA THR A 93 -0.55 7.07 -10.00
C THR A 93 -0.17 5.61 -10.21
N ALA A 94 0.93 5.14 -9.60
CA ALA A 94 1.30 3.73 -9.58
C ALA A 94 1.40 3.28 -8.12
N SER A 95 0.50 2.41 -7.70
CA SER A 95 0.45 1.82 -6.36
C SER A 95 -0.12 0.40 -6.43
N GLN A 96 0.18 -0.43 -5.42
CA GLN A 96 -0.48 -1.72 -5.23
C GLN A 96 -1.82 -1.56 -4.49
N ASP A 97 -1.97 -0.48 -3.74
CA ASP A 97 -3.12 -0.20 -2.90
C ASP A 97 -4.15 0.66 -3.66
N PHE A 98 -5.42 0.49 -3.30
CA PHE A 98 -6.53 1.22 -3.90
C PHE A 98 -6.78 2.59 -3.25
N ASP A 99 -6.07 2.92 -2.18
CA ASP A 99 -6.28 4.15 -1.40
C ASP A 99 -6.14 5.41 -2.27
N THR A 100 -5.29 5.37 -3.31
CA THR A 100 -5.18 6.47 -4.28
C THR A 100 -6.51 6.80 -4.98
N LEU A 101 -7.40 5.81 -5.18
CA LEU A 101 -8.73 6.02 -5.77
C LEU A 101 -9.68 6.68 -4.75
N LEU A 102 -9.55 6.33 -3.45
CA LEU A 102 -10.28 7.02 -2.38
C LEU A 102 -9.84 8.49 -2.28
N PHE A 103 -8.55 8.77 -2.48
CA PHE A 103 -8.04 10.14 -2.62
C PHE A 103 -8.42 10.79 -3.96
N GLY A 104 -9.14 10.09 -4.83
CA GLY A 104 -9.68 10.59 -6.09
C GLY A 104 -8.65 10.71 -7.21
N SER A 105 -7.64 9.84 -7.25
CA SER A 105 -6.75 9.77 -8.42
C SER A 105 -7.55 9.37 -9.66
N PRO A 106 -7.50 10.14 -10.76
CA PRO A 106 -8.21 9.79 -11.98
C PRO A 106 -7.79 8.46 -12.60
N LYS A 107 -6.51 8.08 -12.40
CA LYS A 107 -5.92 6.87 -12.98
C LYS A 107 -4.97 6.21 -11.99
N LEU A 108 -5.15 4.90 -11.80
CA LEU A 108 -4.26 4.05 -11.00
C LEU A 108 -3.68 2.94 -11.87
N ILE A 109 -2.36 2.77 -11.84
CA ILE A 109 -1.69 1.61 -12.40
C ILE A 109 -1.30 0.68 -11.27
N GLN A 110 -1.85 -0.53 -11.29
CA GLN A 110 -1.42 -1.59 -10.39
C GLN A 110 -0.44 -2.55 -11.08
N ASN A 111 0.31 -3.29 -10.27
CA ASN A 111 1.26 -4.30 -10.75
C ASN A 111 2.34 -3.73 -11.69
N LEU A 112 2.73 -2.47 -11.54
CA LEU A 112 3.89 -1.90 -12.23
C LEU A 112 5.16 -2.45 -11.57
N THR A 113 5.54 -3.67 -11.95
CA THR A 113 6.64 -4.43 -11.36
C THR A 113 7.44 -5.15 -12.45
N LEU A 114 8.72 -5.42 -12.17
CA LEU A 114 9.56 -6.24 -13.02
C LEU A 114 9.21 -7.75 -12.95
N ALA A 115 8.50 -8.16 -11.91
CA ALA A 115 8.07 -9.53 -11.73
C ALA A 115 6.99 -9.90 -12.75
N LYS A 116 7.26 -10.87 -13.62
CA LYS A 116 6.30 -11.36 -14.64
C LYS A 116 5.28 -12.35 -14.08
N THR A 117 5.55 -12.90 -12.91
CA THR A 117 4.68 -13.89 -12.26
C THR A 117 4.66 -13.71 -10.75
N ARG A 118 3.57 -14.15 -10.11
CA ARG A 118 3.46 -14.26 -8.65
C ARG A 118 2.88 -15.62 -8.24
N LYS A 119 3.25 -16.08 -7.05
CA LYS A 119 2.60 -17.28 -6.45
C LYS A 119 1.34 -16.85 -5.72
N PHE A 120 0.22 -17.49 -6.04
CA PHE A 120 -1.05 -17.29 -5.37
C PHE A 120 -1.72 -18.65 -5.14
N GLN A 121 -2.02 -19.01 -3.89
CA GLN A 121 -2.59 -20.29 -3.49
C GLN A 121 -1.85 -21.52 -4.10
N GLY A 122 -0.51 -21.49 -4.07
CA GLY A 122 0.34 -22.55 -4.61
C GLY A 122 0.46 -22.57 -6.14
N ARG A 123 -0.24 -21.71 -6.87
CA ARG A 123 -0.16 -21.59 -8.34
C ARG A 123 0.66 -20.38 -8.74
N THR A 124 1.41 -20.52 -9.81
CA THR A 124 2.10 -19.39 -10.44
C THR A 124 1.15 -18.74 -11.44
N ILE A 125 0.82 -17.47 -11.22
CA ILE A 125 -0.05 -16.69 -12.10
C ILE A 125 0.75 -15.56 -12.75
N PRO A 126 0.47 -15.22 -14.01
CA PRO A 126 1.11 -14.09 -14.69
C PRO A 126 0.70 -12.77 -14.00
N VAL A 127 1.63 -11.82 -14.02
CA VAL A 127 1.40 -10.46 -13.53
C VAL A 127 1.63 -9.51 -14.70
N SER A 128 0.64 -8.67 -14.95
CA SER A 128 0.72 -7.59 -15.93
C SER A 128 0.23 -6.28 -15.28
N PRO A 129 0.78 -5.13 -15.69
CA PRO A 129 0.24 -3.85 -15.27
C PRO A 129 -1.24 -3.73 -15.63
N GLN A 130 -2.03 -3.18 -14.72
CA GLN A 130 -3.45 -2.94 -14.93
C GLN A 130 -3.73 -1.46 -14.72
N LEU A 131 -4.38 -0.84 -15.69
CA LEU A 131 -4.89 0.52 -15.58
C LEU A 131 -6.32 0.48 -15.05
N ILE A 132 -6.58 1.27 -14.03
CA ILE A 132 -7.91 1.49 -13.47
C ILE A 132 -8.23 2.98 -13.62
N GLU A 133 -9.27 3.28 -14.37
CA GLU A 133 -9.80 4.63 -14.51
C GLU A 133 -10.92 4.85 -13.50
N LEU A 134 -10.79 5.89 -12.68
CA LEU A 134 -11.72 6.15 -11.57
C LEU A 134 -13.17 6.32 -12.07
N ASN A 135 -13.38 7.08 -13.15
CA ASN A 135 -14.72 7.29 -13.68
C ASN A 135 -15.37 5.98 -14.13
N GLU A 136 -14.63 5.14 -14.85
CA GLU A 136 -15.15 3.82 -15.26
C GLU A 136 -15.47 2.92 -14.07
N LEU A 137 -14.68 3.02 -12.99
CA LEU A 137 -14.93 2.28 -11.77
C LEU A 137 -16.21 2.78 -11.09
N LEU A 138 -16.37 4.09 -10.95
CA LEU A 138 -17.55 4.71 -10.35
C LEU A 138 -18.83 4.38 -11.14
N ASP A 139 -18.77 4.47 -12.46
CA ASP A 139 -19.89 4.11 -13.34
C ASP A 139 -20.27 2.63 -13.18
N LYS A 140 -19.29 1.72 -13.12
CA LYS A 140 -19.54 0.27 -12.92
C LYS A 140 -20.11 -0.07 -11.55
N LEU A 141 -19.77 0.71 -10.53
CA LEU A 141 -20.29 0.53 -9.17
C LEU A 141 -21.58 1.29 -8.92
N GLU A 142 -22.00 2.14 -9.87
CA GLU A 142 -23.13 3.07 -9.74
C GLU A 142 -22.97 3.99 -8.52
N LEU A 143 -21.74 4.44 -8.24
CA LEU A 143 -21.36 5.29 -7.11
C LEU A 143 -20.74 6.60 -7.61
N ASN A 144 -20.84 7.63 -6.79
CA ASN A 144 -20.01 8.82 -6.90
C ASN A 144 -18.76 8.73 -6.01
N GLN A 145 -17.87 9.73 -6.10
CA GLN A 145 -16.62 9.73 -5.33
C GLN A 145 -16.83 9.72 -3.81
N GLU A 146 -17.84 10.44 -3.33
CA GLU A 146 -18.14 10.54 -1.89
C GLU A 146 -18.67 9.20 -1.37
N GLU A 147 -19.53 8.55 -2.14
CA GLU A 147 -20.05 7.21 -1.82
C GLU A 147 -18.93 6.14 -1.84
N LEU A 148 -17.98 6.24 -2.75
CA LEU A 148 -16.80 5.37 -2.75
C LEU A 148 -15.96 5.57 -1.47
N ILE A 149 -15.80 6.81 -1.01
CA ILE A 149 -15.10 7.11 0.26
C ILE A 149 -15.87 6.52 1.44
N VAL A 150 -17.19 6.69 1.48
CA VAL A 150 -18.05 6.11 2.52
C VAL A 150 -17.95 4.59 2.52
N LEU A 151 -18.00 3.95 1.35
CA LEU A 151 -17.79 2.51 1.19
C LEU A 151 -16.45 2.10 1.81
N GLY A 152 -15.35 2.81 1.48
CA GLY A 152 -14.03 2.56 2.05
C GLY A 152 -14.02 2.67 3.58
N ILE A 153 -14.64 3.70 4.14
CA ILE A 153 -14.76 3.90 5.59
C ILE A 153 -15.57 2.75 6.25
N MET A 154 -16.65 2.30 5.61
CA MET A 154 -17.50 1.22 6.13
C MET A 154 -16.76 -0.12 6.15
N VAL A 155 -16.01 -0.43 5.10
CA VAL A 155 -15.20 -1.66 5.00
C VAL A 155 -13.97 -1.60 5.92
N GLY A 156 -13.37 -0.42 6.04
CA GLY A 156 -12.17 -0.14 6.81
C GLY A 156 -10.99 0.25 5.93
N THR A 157 -10.28 1.27 6.39
CA THR A 157 -9.04 1.80 5.80
C THR A 157 -7.95 1.84 6.87
N ASP A 158 -6.74 2.20 6.51
CA ASP A 158 -5.66 2.45 7.48
C ASP A 158 -6.03 3.52 8.53
N PHE A 159 -6.95 4.44 8.20
CA PHE A 159 -7.47 5.45 9.12
C PHE A 159 -8.57 4.91 10.04
N ASN A 160 -9.25 3.84 9.62
CA ASN A 160 -10.31 3.15 10.37
C ASN A 160 -10.21 1.62 10.16
N PRO A 161 -9.18 0.96 10.71
CA PRO A 161 -8.84 -0.43 10.38
C PRO A 161 -9.91 -1.47 10.68
N LYS A 162 -10.88 -1.13 11.52
CA LYS A 162 -11.97 -2.05 11.89
C LYS A 162 -13.21 -1.90 11.03
N GLY A 163 -13.31 -0.81 10.28
CA GLY A 163 -14.54 -0.47 9.57
C GLY A 163 -15.77 -0.48 10.49
N ILE A 164 -16.91 -0.83 9.93
CA ILE A 164 -18.15 -1.05 10.70
C ILE A 164 -18.29 -2.54 10.97
N LYS A 165 -18.46 -2.90 12.25
CA LYS A 165 -18.61 -4.30 12.66
C LYS A 165 -19.75 -5.01 11.92
N GLY A 166 -19.43 -6.09 11.24
CA GLY A 166 -20.41 -6.90 10.50
C GLY A 166 -20.68 -6.42 9.08
N ILE A 167 -20.06 -5.33 8.65
CA ILE A 167 -20.07 -4.85 7.27
C ILE A 167 -18.71 -5.16 6.62
N GLY A 168 -18.75 -5.97 5.59
CA GLY A 168 -17.61 -6.25 4.74
C GLY A 168 -17.93 -5.85 3.29
N PRO A 169 -16.99 -6.02 2.34
CA PRO A 169 -17.15 -5.54 0.95
C PRO A 169 -18.43 -5.98 0.23
N LYS A 170 -19.07 -7.07 0.69
CA LYS A 170 -20.33 -7.58 0.10
C LYS A 170 -21.58 -6.94 0.68
N LYS A 171 -21.48 -6.23 1.80
CA LYS A 171 -22.61 -5.63 2.51
C LYS A 171 -22.55 -4.11 2.58
N ALA A 172 -21.37 -3.56 2.31
CA ALA A 172 -21.18 -2.15 2.15
C ALA A 172 -21.65 -1.70 0.78
#